data_2e1f71e69e8b8161eae167ed83a70ea6
#
_entry.id   2e1f71e69e8b8161eae167ed83a70ea6
#
_cell.length_a   1.000
_cell.length_b   1.000
_cell.length_c   1.000
_cell.angle_alpha   90.00
_cell.angle_beta   90.00
_cell.angle_gamma   90.00
#
_symmetry.space_group_name_H-M   'P 1'
#
loop_
_entity.id
_entity.type
_entity.pdbx_description
1 polymer ?
#
loop_
_entity_poly.entity_id
_entity_poly.type
_entity_poly.pdbx_seq_one_letter_code
_entity_poly.pdbx_strand_id
1 'polypeptide(L)'
;MTRKPLTAALALGMSLVATAAHANEGMWMPTQLPELARTLKEAGFKGDPKQLADVTAPPLSAVVRVGGGTGSFVSDEGLLLTNHHVAYGVIQYNASKEHNFIDDGFIAQGRDDERAANPDYRVLVTVGFDKVTDEGLKDARGKTGPGY
;
A
#
# COMPACT_ATOMS: atom_id res chain seq x y z
N MET A 1 -20.50 -6.84 -59.19
CA MET A 1 -19.54 -5.87 -58.63
C MET A 1 -19.32 -6.18 -57.12
N THR A 2 -18.29 -6.89 -56.78
CA THR A 2 -18.01 -7.42 -55.43
C THR A 2 -17.00 -6.52 -54.73
N ARG A 3 -17.49 -5.71 -53.79
CA ARG A 3 -16.62 -4.90 -52.92
C ARG A 3 -16.49 -5.57 -51.53
N LYS A 4 -15.63 -6.57 -51.38
CA LYS A 4 -15.36 -7.17 -50.08
C LYS A 4 -13.96 -7.80 -49.93
N PRO A 5 -12.85 -7.07 -50.06
CA PRO A 5 -11.66 -7.48 -49.30
C PRO A 5 -11.04 -6.41 -48.40
N LEU A 6 -11.46 -5.12 -48.53
CA LEU A 6 -10.75 -4.05 -47.80
C LEU A 6 -11.09 -3.96 -46.29
N THR A 7 -12.35 -4.29 -45.95
CA THR A 7 -12.81 -4.26 -44.54
C THR A 7 -12.26 -5.41 -43.70
N ALA A 8 -12.01 -6.55 -44.30
CA ALA A 8 -11.42 -7.71 -43.58
C ALA A 8 -9.93 -7.50 -43.26
N ALA A 9 -9.20 -6.82 -44.14
CA ALA A 9 -7.78 -6.51 -43.91
C ALA A 9 -7.57 -5.43 -42.82
N LEU A 10 -8.51 -4.48 -42.69
CA LEU A 10 -8.45 -3.45 -41.64
C LEU A 10 -8.77 -4.04 -40.24
N ALA A 11 -9.70 -4.98 -40.15
CA ALA A 11 -10.04 -5.64 -38.89
C ALA A 11 -8.91 -6.57 -38.39
N LEU A 12 -8.16 -7.20 -39.28
CA LEU A 12 -7.03 -8.07 -38.94
C LEU A 12 -5.80 -7.24 -38.49
N GLY A 13 -5.62 -6.02 -39.05
CA GLY A 13 -4.53 -5.12 -38.67
C GLY A 13 -4.70 -4.51 -37.29
N MET A 14 -5.92 -4.30 -36.80
CA MET A 14 -6.20 -3.77 -35.46
C MET A 14 -6.07 -4.81 -34.33
N SER A 15 -6.12 -6.10 -34.67
CA SER A 15 -6.01 -7.18 -33.65
C SER A 15 -4.57 -7.49 -33.25
N LEU A 16 -3.56 -6.98 -33.96
CA LEU A 16 -2.13 -7.28 -33.72
C LEU A 16 -1.41 -6.24 -32.84
N VAL A 17 -2.12 -5.23 -32.35
CA VAL A 17 -1.57 -4.25 -31.39
C VAL A 17 -2.14 -4.49 -29.98
N ALA A 18 -2.44 -5.72 -29.62
CA ALA A 18 -2.52 -6.08 -28.22
C ALA A 18 -1.08 -6.10 -27.68
N THR A 19 -0.57 -4.94 -27.27
CA THR A 19 0.63 -4.90 -26.42
C THR A 19 0.33 -5.80 -25.22
N ALA A 20 1.04 -6.92 -25.13
CA ALA A 20 0.98 -7.76 -23.94
C ALA A 20 1.37 -6.86 -22.76
N ALA A 21 0.39 -6.45 -21.95
CA ALA A 21 0.64 -5.80 -20.70
C ALA A 21 1.32 -6.86 -19.81
N HIS A 22 2.65 -6.85 -19.79
CA HIS A 22 3.41 -7.66 -18.85
C HIS A 22 3.26 -7.01 -17.46
N ALA A 23 2.37 -7.56 -16.65
CA ALA A 23 2.36 -7.28 -15.24
C ALA A 23 3.56 -8.02 -14.62
N ASN A 24 4.46 -7.31 -13.97
CA ASN A 24 5.49 -7.91 -13.13
C ASN A 24 4.79 -8.48 -11.89
N GLU A 25 4.67 -9.80 -11.83
CA GLU A 25 4.06 -10.49 -10.72
C GLU A 25 5.04 -10.61 -9.55
N GLY A 26 4.51 -10.54 -8.33
CA GLY A 26 5.26 -10.77 -7.10
C GLY A 26 4.79 -9.91 -5.95
N MET A 27 4.99 -10.42 -4.74
CA MET A 27 4.88 -9.65 -3.49
C MET A 27 6.28 -9.51 -2.92
N TRP A 28 6.83 -8.31 -3.01
CA TRP A 28 8.22 -8.04 -2.67
C TRP A 28 8.33 -7.36 -1.31
N MET A 29 9.19 -7.88 -0.46
CA MET A 29 9.57 -7.19 0.77
C MET A 29 10.43 -5.97 0.44
N PRO A 30 10.35 -4.87 1.20
CA PRO A 30 11.21 -3.70 0.97
C PRO A 30 12.69 -4.04 0.83
N THR A 31 13.20 -4.96 1.64
CA THR A 31 14.60 -5.42 1.61
C THR A 31 15.02 -6.10 0.30
N GLN A 32 14.07 -6.54 -0.54
CA GLN A 32 14.33 -7.17 -1.83
C GLN A 32 14.35 -6.16 -3.00
N LEU A 33 13.86 -4.94 -2.79
CA LEU A 33 13.74 -3.93 -3.85
C LEU A 33 15.07 -3.56 -4.53
N PRO A 34 16.23 -3.53 -3.84
CA PRO A 34 17.51 -3.32 -4.51
C PRO A 34 17.86 -4.38 -5.57
N GLU A 35 17.42 -5.63 -5.37
CA GLU A 35 17.63 -6.73 -6.33
C GLU A 35 16.78 -6.55 -7.60
N LEU A 36 15.67 -5.81 -7.47
CA LEU A 36 14.74 -5.50 -8.56
C LEU A 36 15.05 -4.18 -9.29
N ALA A 37 16.23 -3.60 -9.07
CA ALA A 37 16.60 -2.27 -9.60
C ALA A 37 16.39 -2.15 -11.12
N ARG A 38 16.71 -3.21 -11.90
CA ARG A 38 16.49 -3.23 -13.34
C ARG A 38 15.00 -3.19 -13.69
N THR A 39 14.21 -4.05 -13.07
CA THR A 39 12.75 -4.15 -13.28
C THR A 39 12.05 -2.84 -12.92
N LEU A 40 12.43 -2.23 -11.80
CA LEU A 40 11.89 -0.94 -11.36
C LEU A 40 12.23 0.19 -12.36
N LYS A 41 13.45 0.19 -12.90
CA LYS A 41 13.87 1.15 -13.92
C LYS A 41 13.09 0.96 -15.23
N GLU A 42 12.91 -0.27 -15.68
CA GLU A 42 12.12 -0.61 -16.87
C GLU A 42 10.65 -0.20 -16.70
N ALA A 43 10.10 -0.30 -15.47
CA ALA A 43 8.76 0.19 -15.10
C ALA A 43 8.67 1.72 -14.95
N GLY A 44 9.77 2.45 -15.14
CA GLY A 44 9.82 3.91 -15.11
C GLY A 44 10.16 4.54 -13.76
N PHE A 45 10.56 3.75 -12.76
CA PHE A 45 11.05 4.29 -11.49
C PHE A 45 12.38 5.02 -11.68
N LYS A 46 12.45 6.26 -11.22
CA LYS A 46 13.62 7.15 -11.38
C LYS A 46 14.43 7.34 -10.10
N GLY A 47 13.93 6.84 -8.96
CA GLY A 47 14.61 6.92 -7.67
C GLY A 47 15.67 5.83 -7.48
N ASP A 48 16.34 5.84 -6.34
CA ASP A 48 17.23 4.77 -5.91
C ASP A 48 16.42 3.68 -5.18
N PRO A 49 16.36 2.42 -5.69
CA PRO A 49 15.66 1.33 -5.03
C PRO A 49 16.14 1.04 -3.60
N LYS A 50 17.38 1.39 -3.27
CA LYS A 50 17.91 1.23 -1.91
C LYS A 50 17.19 2.09 -0.88
N GLN A 51 16.69 3.26 -1.29
CA GLN A 51 15.88 4.11 -0.41
C GLN A 51 14.53 3.47 -0.06
N LEU A 52 14.03 2.60 -0.92
CA LEU A 52 12.80 1.83 -0.67
C LEU A 52 13.05 0.54 0.14
N ALA A 53 14.29 0.23 0.46
CA ALA A 53 14.64 -0.94 1.27
C ALA A 53 14.75 -0.62 2.76
N ASP A 54 14.98 0.64 3.12
CA ASP A 54 15.10 1.08 4.50
C ASP A 54 13.76 1.56 5.04
N VAL A 55 13.10 0.72 5.84
CA VAL A 55 11.79 1.02 6.44
C VAL A 55 11.88 2.06 7.56
N THR A 56 13.09 2.44 8.00
CA THR A 56 13.33 3.43 9.06
C THR A 56 13.68 4.80 8.51
N ALA A 57 13.87 4.90 7.20
CA ALA A 57 14.19 6.14 6.49
C ALA A 57 13.06 6.55 5.52
N PRO A 58 12.96 7.85 5.17
CA PRO A 58 12.02 8.31 4.15
C PRO A 58 12.28 7.65 2.78
N PRO A 59 11.21 7.32 2.03
CA PRO A 59 9.79 7.60 2.31
C PRO A 59 9.10 6.56 3.19
N LEU A 60 9.70 5.39 3.44
CA LEU A 60 9.03 4.27 4.10
C LEU A 60 8.78 4.50 5.59
N SER A 61 9.61 5.30 6.27
CA SER A 61 9.40 5.67 7.66
C SER A 61 8.12 6.47 7.92
N ALA A 62 7.54 7.07 6.86
CA ALA A 62 6.24 7.72 6.95
C ALA A 62 5.07 6.74 7.01
N VAL A 63 5.27 5.48 6.55
CA VAL A 63 4.23 4.45 6.55
C VAL A 63 4.11 3.85 7.95
N VAL A 64 2.90 3.86 8.49
CA VAL A 64 2.63 3.46 9.87
C VAL A 64 1.44 2.50 9.93
N ARG A 65 1.39 1.69 10.98
CA ARG A 65 0.19 0.93 11.32
C ARG A 65 -0.73 1.81 12.17
N VAL A 66 -1.97 1.96 11.73
CA VAL A 66 -2.99 2.77 12.38
C VAL A 66 -4.18 1.89 12.73
N GLY A 67 -4.45 1.69 14.01
CA GLY A 67 -5.50 0.78 14.44
C GLY A 67 -5.34 -0.60 13.79
N GLY A 68 -6.33 -1.03 13.01
CA GLY A 68 -6.33 -2.30 12.26
C GLY A 68 -5.80 -2.22 10.81
N GLY A 69 -5.32 -1.05 10.37
CA GLY A 69 -4.91 -0.80 8.98
C GLY A 69 -3.57 -0.08 8.84
N THR A 70 -3.40 0.59 7.73
CA THR A 70 -2.19 1.35 7.37
C THR A 70 -2.54 2.81 7.20
N GLY A 71 -1.62 3.69 7.57
CA GLY A 71 -1.65 5.11 7.28
C GLY A 71 -0.27 5.62 6.88
N SER A 72 -0.20 6.89 6.54
CA SER A 72 1.06 7.56 6.25
C SER A 72 1.06 8.97 6.85
N PHE A 73 2.15 9.34 7.50
CA PHE A 73 2.39 10.75 7.80
C PHE A 73 2.61 11.53 6.51
N VAL A 74 1.95 12.67 6.39
CA VAL A 74 2.01 13.55 5.22
C VAL A 74 2.46 14.97 5.58
N SER A 75 2.79 15.19 6.84
CA SER A 75 3.44 16.41 7.34
C SER A 75 4.39 16.11 8.50
N ASP A 76 5.30 17.02 8.77
CA ASP A 76 6.20 17.02 9.92
C ASP A 76 5.48 17.36 11.25
N GLU A 77 4.27 17.89 11.16
CA GLU A 77 3.43 18.21 12.32
C GLU A 77 2.50 17.04 12.74
N GLY A 78 2.65 15.85 12.13
CA GLY A 78 1.90 14.66 12.50
C GLY A 78 0.56 14.47 11.78
N LEU A 79 0.30 15.22 10.69
CA LEU A 79 -0.88 14.95 9.86
C LEU A 79 -0.77 13.55 9.25
N LEU A 80 -1.76 12.71 9.50
CA LEU A 80 -1.78 11.32 9.08
C LEU A 80 -2.94 11.07 8.11
N LEU A 81 -2.62 10.46 6.98
CA LEU A 81 -3.60 10.04 5.98
C LEU A 81 -3.84 8.53 6.11
N THR A 82 -5.11 8.14 6.15
CA THR A 82 -5.53 6.73 6.17
C THR A 82 -6.86 6.55 5.44
N ASN A 83 -7.33 5.31 5.35
CA ASN A 83 -8.62 5.01 4.75
C ASN A 83 -9.77 5.28 5.73
N HIS A 84 -10.94 5.66 5.21
CA HIS A 84 -12.15 5.90 5.99
C HIS A 84 -12.48 4.73 6.92
N HIS A 85 -12.46 3.48 6.42
CA HIS A 85 -12.81 2.31 7.23
C HIS A 85 -11.81 2.05 8.38
N VAL A 86 -10.56 2.50 8.27
CA VAL A 86 -9.55 2.43 9.35
C VAL A 86 -9.85 3.46 10.44
N ALA A 87 -10.29 4.67 10.05
CA ALA A 87 -10.63 5.75 10.97
C ALA A 87 -12.07 5.65 11.52
N TYR A 88 -12.91 4.78 10.95
CA TYR A 88 -14.34 4.72 11.25
C TYR A 88 -14.66 4.59 12.74
N GLY A 89 -13.91 3.76 13.48
CA GLY A 89 -14.08 3.61 14.92
C GLY A 89 -13.82 4.90 15.71
N VAL A 90 -12.89 5.74 15.26
CA VAL A 90 -12.62 7.05 15.88
C VAL A 90 -13.73 8.04 15.57
N ILE A 91 -14.25 8.02 14.33
CA ILE A 91 -15.39 8.84 13.92
C ILE A 91 -16.62 8.48 14.78
N GLN A 92 -16.91 7.19 14.90
CA GLN A 92 -18.02 6.68 15.70
C GLN A 92 -17.87 7.02 17.18
N TYR A 93 -16.68 6.92 17.74
CA TYR A 93 -16.38 7.28 19.13
C TYR A 93 -16.70 8.74 19.45
N ASN A 94 -16.48 9.64 18.49
CA ASN A 94 -16.73 11.07 18.63
C ASN A 94 -18.14 11.51 18.18
N ALA A 95 -18.90 10.64 17.50
CA ALA A 95 -20.25 10.96 17.05
C ALA A 95 -21.26 10.91 18.21
N SER A 96 -22.24 11.80 18.18
CA SER A 96 -23.38 11.84 19.10
C SER A 96 -24.68 12.12 18.33
N LYS A 97 -25.81 12.19 19.05
CA LYS A 97 -27.10 12.57 18.42
C LYS A 97 -27.09 14.01 17.93
N GLU A 98 -26.36 14.88 18.62
CA GLU A 98 -26.23 16.31 18.29
C GLU A 98 -25.17 16.55 17.19
N HIS A 99 -24.21 15.65 17.06
CA HIS A 99 -23.10 15.73 16.12
C HIS A 99 -22.88 14.38 15.43
N ASN A 100 -23.63 14.14 14.35
CA ASN A 100 -23.56 12.88 13.60
C ASN A 100 -22.37 12.91 12.60
N PHE A 101 -21.15 12.82 13.11
CA PHE A 101 -19.94 12.84 12.27
C PHE A 101 -19.84 11.66 11.27
N ILE A 102 -20.68 10.63 11.43
CA ILE A 102 -20.75 9.50 10.49
C ILE A 102 -21.40 9.95 9.17
N ASP A 103 -22.50 10.69 9.26
CA ASP A 103 -23.25 11.14 8.09
C ASP A 103 -22.78 12.53 7.61
N ASP A 104 -22.46 13.43 8.54
CA ASP A 104 -22.13 14.83 8.23
C ASP A 104 -20.64 15.04 7.97
N GLY A 105 -19.77 14.11 8.41
CA GLY A 105 -18.33 14.27 8.42
C GLY A 105 -17.86 15.25 9.50
N PHE A 106 -16.54 15.44 9.57
CA PHE A 106 -15.91 16.38 10.48
C PHE A 106 -14.64 16.96 9.88
N ILE A 107 -14.50 18.26 9.95
CA ILE A 107 -13.27 18.98 9.57
C ILE A 107 -12.96 19.96 10.70
N ALA A 108 -11.88 19.71 11.43
CA ALA A 108 -11.37 20.64 12.43
C ALA A 108 -10.94 21.96 11.77
N GLN A 109 -11.37 23.10 12.31
CA GLN A 109 -11.01 24.43 11.81
C GLN A 109 -9.66 24.89 12.36
N GLY A 110 -9.14 24.22 13.37
CA GLY A 110 -7.85 24.44 13.99
C GLY A 110 -7.54 23.36 15.01
N ARG A 111 -6.36 23.39 15.62
CA ARG A 111 -5.92 22.37 16.58
C ARG A 111 -6.82 22.29 17.82
N ASP A 112 -7.40 23.38 18.25
CA ASP A 112 -8.30 23.42 19.41
C ASP A 112 -9.65 22.75 19.14
N ASP A 113 -9.98 22.58 17.85
CA ASP A 113 -11.20 21.89 17.42
C ASP A 113 -10.97 20.39 17.14
N GLU A 114 -9.73 19.93 17.14
CA GLU A 114 -9.41 18.52 16.93
C GLU A 114 -10.04 17.62 18.01
N ARG A 115 -10.51 16.44 17.60
CA ARG A 115 -11.15 15.48 18.50
C ARG A 115 -10.18 14.33 18.79
N ALA A 116 -10.01 14.02 20.07
CA ALA A 116 -9.16 12.92 20.48
C ALA A 116 -9.73 11.56 20.03
N ALA A 117 -8.87 10.65 19.60
CA ALA A 117 -9.24 9.27 19.41
C ALA A 117 -9.53 8.57 20.75
N ASN A 118 -10.22 7.43 20.71
CA ASN A 118 -10.39 6.59 21.90
C ASN A 118 -9.01 6.19 22.48
N PRO A 119 -8.90 6.02 23.82
CA PRO A 119 -7.62 5.81 24.50
C PRO A 119 -6.79 4.61 24.02
N ASP A 120 -7.45 3.60 23.46
CA ASP A 120 -6.80 2.38 22.97
C ASP A 120 -6.33 2.50 21.51
N TYR A 121 -6.63 3.60 20.84
CA TYR A 121 -6.19 3.81 19.46
C TYR A 121 -4.69 4.04 19.40
N ARG A 122 -4.00 3.24 18.59
CA ARG A 122 -2.53 3.28 18.50
C ARG A 122 -2.07 3.53 17.07
N VAL A 123 -1.04 4.34 16.96
CA VAL A 123 -0.22 4.50 15.76
C VAL A 123 1.13 3.87 16.06
N LEU A 124 1.53 2.87 15.26
CA LEU A 124 2.79 2.14 15.44
C LEU A 124 3.73 2.48 14.27
N VAL A 125 4.91 2.96 14.62
CA VAL A 125 5.99 3.29 13.68
C VAL A 125 6.96 2.11 13.62
N THR A 126 7.37 1.72 12.41
CA THR A 126 8.40 0.67 12.24
C THR A 126 9.76 1.23 12.64
N VAL A 127 10.42 0.57 13.59
CA VAL A 127 11.74 0.97 14.11
C VAL A 127 12.85 0.01 13.71
N GLY A 128 12.52 -1.12 13.11
CA GLY A 128 13.50 -2.11 12.66
C GLY A 128 12.83 -3.31 11.99
N PHE A 129 13.68 -4.14 11.37
CA PHE A 129 13.27 -5.34 10.64
C PHE A 129 14.32 -6.42 10.79
N ASP A 130 13.94 -7.58 11.35
CA ASP A 130 14.82 -8.73 11.52
C ASP A 130 14.37 -9.89 10.63
N LYS A 131 15.33 -10.55 9.97
CA LYS A 131 15.07 -11.73 9.17
C LYS A 131 15.06 -12.97 10.07
N VAL A 132 13.87 -13.51 10.31
CA VAL A 132 13.65 -14.69 11.21
C VAL A 132 13.36 -15.99 10.44
N THR A 133 13.63 -16.02 9.14
CA THR A 133 13.33 -17.19 8.27
C THR A 133 13.99 -18.46 8.79
N ASP A 134 15.26 -18.41 9.17
CA ASP A 134 16.00 -19.58 9.66
C ASP A 134 15.47 -20.08 11.01
N GLU A 135 14.99 -19.18 11.84
CA GLU A 135 14.35 -19.51 13.10
C GLU A 135 12.98 -20.15 12.90
N GLY A 136 12.13 -19.53 12.05
CA GLY A 136 10.81 -20.07 11.72
C GLY A 136 10.83 -21.42 11.01
N LEU A 137 11.91 -21.74 10.27
CA LEU A 137 12.06 -23.01 9.57
C LEU A 137 12.80 -24.10 10.37
N LYS A 138 13.25 -23.80 11.60
CA LYS A 138 13.99 -24.78 12.41
C LYS A 138 13.26 -26.12 12.53
N ASP A 139 11.98 -26.09 12.83
CA ASP A 139 11.15 -27.27 13.06
C ASP A 139 10.67 -27.94 11.76
N ALA A 140 10.79 -27.26 10.62
CA ALA A 140 10.42 -27.76 9.30
C ALA A 140 11.61 -28.41 8.55
N ARG A 141 12.85 -28.18 8.98
CA ARG A 141 14.04 -28.72 8.33
C ARG A 141 14.04 -30.26 8.36
N GLY A 142 14.13 -30.88 7.17
CA GLY A 142 14.12 -32.33 7.01
C GLY A 142 12.74 -32.98 7.00
N LYS A 143 11.67 -32.21 7.15
CA LYS A 143 10.30 -32.71 7.01
C LYS A 143 9.82 -32.52 5.58
N THR A 144 9.26 -33.59 4.99
CA THR A 144 8.67 -33.58 3.66
C THR A 144 7.26 -34.11 3.75
N GLY A 145 6.30 -33.49 3.09
CA GLY A 145 4.91 -33.94 3.04
C GLY A 145 3.90 -32.80 2.88
N PRO A 146 2.65 -33.14 2.52
CA PRO A 146 1.57 -32.17 2.42
C PRO A 146 1.24 -31.64 3.82
N GLY A 147 1.65 -30.39 4.11
CA GLY A 147 1.43 -29.72 5.39
C GLY A 147 2.68 -29.02 5.94
N TYR A 148 3.78 -29.00 5.20
CA TYR A 148 5.00 -28.26 5.49
C TYR A 148 5.39 -27.39 4.31
#